data_1722fe9d229a40a7d3aaa27aa89f75b1
#
_entry.id   1722fe9d229a40a7d3aaa27aa89f75b1
#
_cell.length_a   1.000
_cell.length_b   1.000
_cell.length_c   1.000
_cell.angle_alpha   90.00
_cell.angle_beta   90.00
_cell.angle_gamma   90.00
#
_symmetry.space_group_name_H-M   'P 1'
#
loop_
_entity.id
_entity.type
_entity.pdbx_description
1 polymer ?
#
loop_
_entity_poly.entity_id
_entity_poly.type
_entity_poly.pdbx_seq_one_letter_code
_entity_poly.pdbx_strand_id
1 'polypeptide(L)'
;MGRRSAGRADGGSAHEARGTGRRARSSAHQAGGQQATSLAVSSAQAAAPTLTIGSGDLALSLPSETGTFSAVGALPVGRVDTRHLLVLGEDITADEVEALALSQDLHSGWVGASRLQLLPGAELQGPWKLDAELRNLFDLPPWAAQIMLLECEPVRSGPLPAALTGIDALSDAFPLAQPTGTELIALTRLRAIARRLAGALRLAGDPEVRGGKPRPVLLTPDPETSISLTVYAPVWIAPDAAVTLVGSVAPGARLRMDAMSIFGPGGLEAVGQEALERLVATIGEDVLDEAWRRAEKQRREVGQLEDRALASGETIEEMRDGYAVVADVDPDSSGKGTIEVRVLGTDEMPLAVRGEPWASGGVVSYGVVWLPRDPADVHSESISRVGRRARTAARECIERIAQVIATAAHGAAVDDDGFLVALN
;
A
#
# COMPACT_ATOMS: atom_id res chain seq x y z
N MET A 1 -16.46 -26.54 -55.84
CA MET A 1 -15.14 -26.73 -56.41
C MET A 1 -14.16 -26.38 -55.34
N GLY A 2 -13.54 -27.27 -54.67
CA GLY A 2 -12.68 -28.41 -54.98
C GLY A 2 -11.41 -28.21 -54.18
N ARG A 3 -11.10 -29.00 -53.36
CA ARG A 3 -10.43 -30.25 -52.94
C ARG A 3 -9.33 -29.92 -51.92
N ARG A 4 -9.32 -30.46 -50.69
CA ARG A 4 -8.72 -31.76 -50.20
C ARG A 4 -7.21 -31.86 -50.35
N SER A 5 -6.53 -32.06 -49.17
CA SER A 5 -5.79 -33.26 -48.73
C SER A 5 -4.97 -32.89 -47.48
N ALA A 6 -5.00 -33.52 -46.34
CA ALA A 6 -4.81 -34.90 -45.89
C ALA A 6 -3.35 -35.40 -46.03
N GLY A 7 -2.75 -35.70 -44.87
CA GLY A 7 -1.50 -36.43 -44.64
C GLY A 7 -1.13 -36.26 -43.17
N ARG A 8 -1.36 -37.09 -42.20
CA ARG A 8 -1.00 -38.49 -41.78
C ARG A 8 0.50 -38.77 -41.94
N ALA A 9 1.25 -39.06 -40.94
CA ALA A 9 1.42 -40.22 -40.08
C ALA A 9 2.70 -40.12 -39.27
N ASP A 10 2.62 -40.63 -38.08
CA ASP A 10 3.42 -41.70 -37.42
C ASP A 10 4.85 -41.32 -37.00
N GLY A 11 5.29 -41.66 -35.85
CA GLY A 11 5.18 -42.78 -34.96
C GLY A 11 6.31 -42.78 -33.97
N GLY A 12 6.04 -43.28 -32.82
CA GLY A 12 6.82 -44.24 -32.07
C GLY A 12 8.07 -43.67 -31.35
N SER A 13 8.44 -44.00 -30.16
CA SER A 13 8.19 -45.15 -29.27
C SER A 13 8.87 -44.86 -27.93
N ALA A 14 8.39 -45.52 -26.93
CA ALA A 14 8.85 -45.57 -25.55
C ALA A 14 10.27 -46.05 -25.37
N HIS A 15 10.91 -45.63 -24.26
CA HIS A 15 11.84 -46.47 -23.51
C HIS A 15 11.75 -46.19 -22.01
N GLU A 16 11.22 -47.15 -21.29
CA GLU A 16 11.45 -47.36 -19.85
C GLU A 16 12.91 -47.74 -19.58
N ALA A 17 13.46 -47.27 -18.48
CA ALA A 17 14.45 -48.01 -17.73
C ALA A 17 14.40 -47.67 -16.25
N ARG A 18 14.02 -48.65 -15.49
CA ARG A 18 14.14 -48.84 -14.04
C ARG A 18 15.64 -49.08 -13.67
N GLY A 19 16.00 -48.72 -12.43
CA GLY A 19 17.24 -49.21 -11.80
C GLY A 19 17.49 -48.44 -10.48
N THR A 20 16.89 -48.86 -9.41
CA THR A 20 17.39 -49.57 -8.22
C THR A 20 18.71 -49.07 -7.65
N GLY A 21 18.69 -48.45 -6.53
CA GLY A 21 19.13 -48.75 -5.21
C GLY A 21 20.63 -48.99 -4.96
N ARG A 22 21.22 -48.30 -3.99
CA ARG A 22 22.00 -48.95 -2.92
C ARG A 22 22.50 -47.96 -1.85
N ARG A 23 22.29 -48.34 -0.60
CA ARG A 23 22.90 -47.82 0.63
C ARG A 23 24.36 -48.32 0.73
N ALA A 24 25.27 -47.49 1.35
CA ALA A 24 26.32 -47.88 2.29
C ALA A 24 26.97 -46.58 2.81
N ARG A 25 26.92 -46.30 4.05
CA ARG A 25 27.66 -46.58 5.28
C ARG A 25 29.13 -46.19 5.26
N SER A 26 29.41 -45.17 6.12
CA SER A 26 30.48 -45.03 7.12
C SER A 26 31.95 -45.31 6.71
N SER A 27 32.81 -44.32 7.01
CA SER A 27 33.87 -44.52 8.01
C SER A 27 34.70 -43.24 8.22
N ALA A 28 35.04 -43.03 9.44
CA ALA A 28 35.93 -42.00 9.96
C ALA A 28 37.39 -42.31 9.60
N HIS A 29 38.20 -41.30 9.39
CA HIS A 29 39.63 -41.38 9.71
C HIS A 29 40.19 -40.04 10.18
N GLN A 30 40.94 -40.15 11.24
CA GLN A 30 41.66 -39.11 11.98
C GLN A 30 42.98 -38.69 11.27
N ALA A 31 43.41 -37.52 11.71
CA ALA A 31 44.78 -37.11 11.98
C ALA A 31 45.57 -36.39 10.88
N GLY A 32 46.13 -35.26 11.28
CA GLY A 32 47.24 -34.59 10.62
C GLY A 32 47.31 -33.10 10.94
N GLY A 33 47.98 -32.75 12.06
CA GLY A 33 48.20 -31.37 12.45
C GLY A 33 49.25 -30.67 11.60
N GLN A 34 49.13 -29.38 11.45
CA GLN A 34 50.26 -28.47 11.25
C GLN A 34 49.93 -27.09 11.86
N GLN A 35 50.86 -26.65 12.68
CA GLN A 35 50.93 -25.36 13.33
C GLN A 35 51.06 -24.23 12.30
N ALA A 36 50.29 -23.17 12.43
CA ALA A 36 50.62 -21.87 11.86
C ALA A 36 50.19 -20.77 12.84
N THR A 37 51.19 -20.16 13.32
CA THR A 37 51.44 -18.83 13.90
C THR A 37 50.23 -17.92 14.17
N SER A 38 50.01 -17.65 15.46
CA SER A 38 49.13 -16.66 15.99
C SER A 38 49.58 -15.23 15.65
N LEU A 39 48.70 -14.47 15.01
CA LEU A 39 48.70 -13.01 15.11
C LEU A 39 47.54 -12.64 16.03
N ALA A 40 47.90 -12.20 17.22
CA ALA A 40 46.96 -11.68 18.20
C ALA A 40 46.39 -10.36 17.69
N VAL A 41 45.13 -10.38 17.24
CA VAL A 41 44.30 -9.20 17.12
C VAL A 41 43.48 -9.13 18.41
N SER A 42 43.79 -8.12 19.23
CA SER A 42 43.04 -7.78 20.43
C SER A 42 41.63 -7.35 20.03
N SER A 43 40.69 -8.27 20.09
CA SER A 43 39.27 -7.94 20.03
C SER A 43 38.83 -7.55 21.44
N ALA A 44 38.57 -6.26 21.63
CA ALA A 44 37.80 -5.80 22.77
C ALA A 44 36.40 -6.44 22.66
N GLN A 45 36.18 -7.44 23.48
CA GLN A 45 34.89 -8.07 23.65
C GLN A 45 33.96 -7.08 24.34
N ALA A 46 33.09 -6.40 23.56
CA ALA A 46 31.94 -5.71 24.12
C ALA A 46 31.03 -6.78 24.73
N ALA A 47 30.80 -6.69 26.02
CA ALA A 47 29.91 -7.56 26.74
C ALA A 47 28.51 -7.44 26.18
N ALA A 48 27.95 -8.56 25.72
CA ALA A 48 26.56 -8.62 25.32
C ALA A 48 25.64 -8.21 26.51
N PRO A 49 24.65 -7.38 26.29
CA PRO A 49 23.73 -7.01 27.34
C PRO A 49 22.92 -8.23 27.78
N THR A 50 23.02 -8.57 29.07
CA THR A 50 22.20 -9.62 29.67
C THR A 50 20.79 -9.12 29.83
N LEU A 51 19.84 -9.68 29.06
CA LEU A 51 18.41 -9.42 29.21
C LEU A 51 17.92 -10.03 30.51
N THR A 52 17.68 -9.19 31.52
CA THR A 52 16.97 -9.58 32.75
C THR A 52 15.50 -9.31 32.53
N ILE A 53 14.71 -10.36 32.27
CA ILE A 53 13.25 -10.27 32.22
C ILE A 53 12.72 -10.16 33.64
N GLY A 54 12.50 -8.92 34.07
CA GLY A 54 11.70 -8.61 35.26
C GLY A 54 10.27 -8.30 34.85
N SER A 55 9.32 -8.89 35.56
CA SER A 55 7.89 -8.67 35.33
C SER A 55 7.51 -7.19 35.55
N GLY A 56 7.07 -6.52 34.49
CA GLY A 56 6.58 -5.15 34.49
C GLY A 56 7.57 -4.17 33.86
N ASP A 57 7.23 -3.62 32.74
CA ASP A 57 7.94 -2.67 31.90
C ASP A 57 9.08 -3.25 31.05
N LEU A 58 8.72 -3.62 29.85
CA LEU A 58 9.68 -3.75 28.73
C LEU A 58 10.09 -2.34 28.28
N ALA A 59 11.01 -1.72 29.02
CA ALA A 59 11.75 -0.60 28.49
C ALA A 59 12.74 -1.15 27.45
N LEU A 60 12.33 -1.25 26.19
CA LEU A 60 13.23 -1.42 25.05
C LEU A 60 14.06 -0.14 24.97
N SER A 61 15.21 -0.13 25.64
CA SER A 61 16.25 0.84 25.37
C SER A 61 16.88 0.49 24.03
N LEU A 62 16.31 1.02 22.95
CA LEU A 62 17.00 1.05 21.67
C LEU A 62 18.25 1.90 21.85
N PRO A 63 19.43 1.44 21.39
CA PRO A 63 20.61 2.29 21.41
C PRO A 63 20.32 3.50 20.52
N SER A 64 20.06 4.65 21.15
CA SER A 64 19.94 5.92 20.47
C SER A 64 21.35 6.45 20.14
N GLU A 65 22.09 5.76 19.32
CA GLU A 65 23.14 6.40 18.54
C GLU A 65 22.44 7.04 17.34
N THR A 66 21.94 8.23 17.50
CA THR A 66 21.59 9.13 16.40
C THR A 66 22.85 9.44 15.64
N GLY A 67 23.28 8.52 14.79
CA GLY A 67 24.24 8.79 13.76
C GLY A 67 23.58 9.78 12.80
N THR A 68 23.95 11.05 12.88
CA THR A 68 23.64 12.03 11.83
C THR A 68 24.31 11.54 10.57
N PHE A 69 23.58 10.83 9.72
CA PHE A 69 24.04 10.46 8.40
C PHE A 69 24.14 11.71 7.56
N SER A 70 25.34 12.30 7.49
CA SER A 70 25.61 13.35 6.53
C SER A 70 25.77 12.70 5.16
N ALA A 71 25.08 13.23 4.14
CA ALA A 71 25.26 12.79 2.77
C ALA A 71 26.76 12.85 2.39
N VAL A 72 27.26 11.77 1.82
CA VAL A 72 28.66 11.71 1.35
C VAL A 72 28.75 12.56 0.08
N GLY A 73 29.43 13.71 0.18
CA GLY A 73 29.69 14.59 -0.93
C GLY A 73 28.73 15.79 -1.05
N ALA A 74 29.01 16.65 -2.01
CA ALA A 74 28.16 17.81 -2.31
C ALA A 74 26.90 17.39 -3.04
N LEU A 75 25.80 18.15 -2.82
CA LEU A 75 24.56 17.96 -3.55
C LEU A 75 24.82 18.04 -5.08
N PRO A 76 24.39 17.05 -5.87
CA PRO A 76 24.57 17.08 -7.33
C PRO A 76 23.56 18.01 -8.00
N VAL A 77 23.76 19.32 -7.87
CA VAL A 77 22.83 20.38 -8.31
C VAL A 77 22.31 20.17 -9.73
N GLY A 78 23.18 19.75 -10.67
CA GLY A 78 22.79 19.50 -12.06
C GLY A 78 21.82 18.33 -12.27
N ARG A 79 21.63 17.46 -11.28
CA ARG A 79 20.72 16.32 -11.33
C ARG A 79 19.38 16.61 -10.69
N VAL A 80 19.32 17.59 -9.80
CA VAL A 80 18.10 17.93 -9.02
C VAL A 80 16.91 18.27 -9.92
N ASP A 81 17.15 18.96 -11.04
CA ASP A 81 16.08 19.36 -11.96
C ASP A 81 15.43 18.17 -12.71
N THR A 82 16.14 17.06 -12.81
CA THR A 82 15.68 15.87 -13.56
C THR A 82 15.25 14.73 -12.68
N ARG A 83 15.28 14.91 -11.35
CA ARG A 83 14.94 13.88 -10.37
C ARG A 83 13.85 14.36 -9.43
N HIS A 84 13.10 13.38 -8.89
CA HIS A 84 12.14 13.64 -7.84
C HIS A 84 12.85 13.81 -6.51
N LEU A 85 12.34 14.69 -5.66
CA LEU A 85 12.90 14.96 -4.35
C LEU A 85 11.86 14.72 -3.27
N LEU A 86 12.27 14.08 -2.19
CA LEU A 86 11.58 14.16 -0.91
C LEU A 86 12.11 15.40 -0.18
N VAL A 87 11.22 16.32 0.18
CA VAL A 87 11.51 17.59 0.84
C VAL A 87 11.03 17.51 2.28
N LEU A 88 11.92 17.78 3.25
CA LEU A 88 11.67 17.55 4.67
C LEU A 88 11.97 18.79 5.50
N GLY A 89 11.32 18.89 6.67
CA GLY A 89 11.57 19.88 7.70
C GLY A 89 12.90 19.67 8.44
N GLU A 90 13.23 20.61 9.33
CA GLU A 90 14.50 20.58 10.07
C GLU A 90 14.53 19.51 11.16
N ASP A 91 13.38 19.22 11.72
CA ASP A 91 13.14 18.27 12.81
C ASP A 91 13.05 16.81 12.38
N ILE A 92 12.99 16.54 11.08
CA ILE A 92 12.89 15.20 10.54
C ILE A 92 14.28 14.57 10.41
N THR A 93 14.42 13.35 10.87
CA THR A 93 15.65 12.56 10.82
C THR A 93 15.64 11.55 9.67
N ALA A 94 16.82 11.10 9.24
CA ALA A 94 16.95 10.04 8.25
C ALA A 94 16.39 8.70 8.75
N ASP A 95 16.48 8.47 10.06
CA ASP A 95 15.98 7.24 10.71
C ASP A 95 14.45 7.17 10.68
N GLU A 96 13.76 8.30 10.79
CA GLU A 96 12.29 8.35 10.62
C GLU A 96 11.88 8.01 9.19
N VAL A 97 12.63 8.51 8.20
CA VAL A 97 12.40 8.15 6.79
C VAL A 97 12.63 6.66 6.57
N GLU A 98 13.72 6.09 7.13
CA GLU A 98 14.00 4.65 7.07
C GLU A 98 12.90 3.84 7.73
N ALA A 99 12.48 4.19 8.94
CA ALA A 99 11.44 3.46 9.66
C ALA A 99 10.14 3.39 8.88
N LEU A 100 9.74 4.48 8.22
CA LEU A 100 8.56 4.51 7.37
C LEU A 100 8.77 3.69 6.08
N ALA A 101 9.94 3.74 5.46
CA ALA A 101 10.24 2.93 4.30
C ALA A 101 10.21 1.42 4.62
N LEU A 102 10.82 1.01 5.73
CA LEU A 102 10.82 -0.37 6.22
C LEU A 102 9.41 -0.89 6.54
N SER A 103 8.52 -0.03 7.03
CA SER A 103 7.13 -0.42 7.31
C SER A 103 6.31 -0.68 6.03
N GLN A 104 6.77 -0.19 4.88
CA GLN A 104 6.12 -0.41 3.58
C GLN A 104 6.73 -1.56 2.77
N ASP A 105 8.03 -1.85 2.94
CA ASP A 105 8.71 -2.92 2.21
C ASP A 105 9.87 -3.52 3.01
N LEU A 106 9.89 -4.85 3.15
CA LEU A 106 10.96 -5.59 3.82
C LEU A 106 12.34 -5.44 3.15
N HIS A 107 12.37 -5.07 1.88
CA HIS A 107 13.62 -4.84 1.15
C HIS A 107 14.12 -3.39 1.26
N SER A 108 13.39 -2.53 1.96
CA SER A 108 13.84 -1.17 2.27
C SER A 108 15.00 -1.22 3.27
N GLY A 109 15.79 -0.16 3.31
CA GLY A 109 16.88 0.00 4.27
C GLY A 109 18.12 0.62 3.64
N TRP A 110 19.07 1.00 4.48
CA TRP A 110 20.32 1.61 4.02
C TRP A 110 21.20 0.59 3.30
N VAL A 111 21.49 0.87 2.02
CA VAL A 111 22.41 0.10 1.18
C VAL A 111 23.78 0.78 1.05
N GLY A 112 23.97 1.91 1.70
CA GLY A 112 25.21 2.69 1.76
C GLY A 112 25.04 3.89 2.70
N ALA A 113 26.12 4.61 2.96
CA ALA A 113 26.19 5.71 3.93
C ALA A 113 25.14 6.84 3.70
N SER A 114 24.65 7.00 2.48
CA SER A 114 23.66 8.02 2.12
C SER A 114 22.69 7.52 1.05
N ARG A 115 22.47 6.21 1.00
CA ARG A 115 21.58 5.56 0.03
C ARG A 115 20.61 4.65 0.74
N LEU A 116 19.36 5.07 0.81
CA LEU A 116 18.24 4.31 1.36
C LEU A 116 17.46 3.66 0.21
N GLN A 117 17.48 2.35 0.12
CA GLN A 117 16.64 1.61 -0.82
C GLN A 117 15.18 1.67 -0.35
N LEU A 118 14.27 2.14 -1.21
CA LEU A 118 12.81 2.13 -0.98
C LEU A 118 12.18 0.82 -1.46
N LEU A 119 12.69 0.32 -2.58
CA LEU A 119 12.32 -0.95 -3.21
C LEU A 119 13.40 -1.28 -4.25
N PRO A 120 13.47 -2.52 -4.76
CA PRO A 120 14.41 -2.87 -5.81
C PRO A 120 14.27 -1.94 -7.03
N GLY A 121 15.36 -1.23 -7.36
CA GLY A 121 15.42 -0.27 -8.46
C GLY A 121 15.01 1.17 -8.13
N ALA A 122 14.70 1.48 -6.87
CA ALA A 122 14.45 2.84 -6.42
C ALA A 122 15.14 3.13 -5.08
N GLU A 123 15.99 4.15 -5.04
CA GLU A 123 16.78 4.55 -3.89
C GLU A 123 16.65 6.04 -3.62
N LEU A 124 16.67 6.42 -2.35
CA LEU A 124 16.82 7.81 -1.91
C LEU A 124 18.29 8.08 -1.58
N GLN A 125 18.85 9.09 -2.21
CA GLN A 125 20.17 9.63 -1.86
C GLN A 125 20.02 10.87 -0.99
N GLY A 126 20.86 11.00 0.01
CA GLY A 126 20.83 12.12 0.96
C GLY A 126 20.81 11.63 2.41
N PRO A 127 20.34 12.44 3.36
CA PRO A 127 19.79 13.80 3.19
C PRO A 127 20.85 14.89 2.97
N TRP A 128 20.52 15.92 2.20
CA TRP A 128 21.32 17.13 2.06
C TRP A 128 20.61 18.30 2.71
N LYS A 129 21.34 19.06 3.52
CA LYS A 129 20.82 20.31 4.10
C LYS A 129 20.70 21.39 3.04
N LEU A 130 19.66 22.20 3.15
CA LEU A 130 19.38 23.33 2.27
C LEU A 130 19.68 24.64 2.96
N ASP A 131 20.43 25.50 2.29
CA ASP A 131 20.53 26.93 2.61
C ASP A 131 19.47 27.74 1.84
N ALA A 132 19.48 29.07 2.03
CA ALA A 132 18.54 29.96 1.37
C ALA A 132 18.73 30.00 -0.15
N GLU A 133 19.98 29.88 -0.62
CA GLU A 133 20.31 29.92 -2.04
C GLU A 133 19.80 28.66 -2.76
N LEU A 134 20.02 27.49 -2.18
CA LEU A 134 19.52 26.23 -2.72
C LEU A 134 17.98 26.14 -2.71
N ARG A 135 17.33 26.65 -1.65
CA ARG A 135 15.86 26.74 -1.63
C ARG A 135 15.32 27.60 -2.77
N ASN A 136 15.93 28.78 -2.99
CA ASN A 136 15.53 29.65 -4.08
C ASN A 136 15.84 29.04 -5.46
N LEU A 137 16.99 28.36 -5.59
CA LEU A 137 17.40 27.70 -6.84
C LEU A 137 16.43 26.63 -7.28
N PHE A 138 15.91 25.87 -6.32
CA PHE A 138 15.01 24.74 -6.59
C PHE A 138 13.52 25.06 -6.41
N ASP A 139 13.18 26.32 -6.19
CA ASP A 139 11.80 26.79 -5.96
C ASP A 139 11.11 26.01 -4.82
N LEU A 140 11.83 25.88 -3.69
CA LEU A 140 11.35 25.17 -2.51
C LEU A 140 10.80 26.13 -1.45
N PRO A 141 9.83 25.68 -0.63
CA PRO A 141 9.24 26.53 0.40
C PRO A 141 10.24 26.87 1.50
N PRO A 142 10.00 27.98 2.25
CA PRO A 142 10.91 28.45 3.30
C PRO A 142 11.17 27.43 4.42
N TRP A 143 10.21 26.54 4.69
CA TRP A 143 10.31 25.50 5.72
C TRP A 143 11.18 24.31 5.29
N ALA A 144 11.49 24.16 4.00
CA ALA A 144 12.32 23.06 3.50
C ALA A 144 13.74 23.21 4.06
N ALA A 145 14.15 22.27 4.88
CA ALA A 145 15.47 22.27 5.53
C ALA A 145 16.42 21.23 4.94
N GLN A 146 15.88 20.18 4.37
CA GLN A 146 16.67 19.10 3.78
C GLN A 146 15.90 18.40 2.64
N ILE A 147 16.67 17.74 1.77
CA ILE A 147 16.14 16.97 0.65
C ILE A 147 16.83 15.62 0.54
N MET A 148 16.06 14.65 0.03
CA MET A 148 16.59 13.39 -0.48
C MET A 148 16.18 13.25 -1.94
N LEU A 149 17.09 12.78 -2.79
CA LEU A 149 16.92 12.66 -4.23
C LEU A 149 16.55 11.22 -4.58
N LEU A 150 15.45 11.03 -5.31
CA LEU A 150 15.02 9.72 -5.78
C LEU A 150 15.84 9.32 -7.03
N GLU A 151 16.58 8.25 -6.91
CA GLU A 151 17.21 7.54 -8.01
C GLU A 151 16.33 6.36 -8.39
N CYS A 152 15.60 6.53 -9.48
CA CYS A 152 14.75 5.53 -10.09
C CYS A 152 14.78 5.72 -11.60
N GLU A 153 14.74 4.65 -12.35
CA GLU A 153 14.58 4.73 -13.80
C GLU A 153 13.15 5.18 -14.11
N PRO A 154 12.97 6.27 -14.92
CA PRO A 154 11.64 6.70 -15.32
C PRO A 154 10.95 5.65 -16.18
N VAL A 155 9.77 5.20 -15.75
CA VAL A 155 8.92 4.29 -16.51
C VAL A 155 7.59 4.97 -16.77
N ARG A 156 7.31 5.30 -18.01
CA ARG A 156 6.17 6.14 -18.41
C ARG A 156 5.21 5.41 -19.33
N SER A 157 3.93 5.73 -19.18
CA SER A 157 2.85 5.29 -20.05
C SER A 157 2.27 6.47 -20.86
N GLY A 158 1.06 6.30 -21.39
CA GLY A 158 0.36 7.35 -22.11
C GLY A 158 -0.08 8.54 -21.26
N PRO A 159 -0.73 9.53 -21.88
CA PRO A 159 -1.19 10.75 -21.20
C PRO A 159 -2.31 10.45 -20.19
N LEU A 160 -2.46 11.34 -19.21
CA LEU A 160 -3.57 11.30 -18.25
C LEU A 160 -4.90 11.49 -19.00
N PRO A 161 -5.87 10.57 -18.86
CA PRO A 161 -7.20 10.76 -19.43
C PRO A 161 -7.86 12.04 -18.88
N ALA A 162 -8.51 12.81 -19.76
CA ALA A 162 -9.12 14.09 -19.37
C ALA A 162 -10.15 13.95 -18.22
N ALA A 163 -10.82 12.81 -18.13
CA ALA A 163 -11.79 12.51 -17.09
C ALA A 163 -11.14 12.31 -15.69
N LEU A 164 -9.84 12.03 -15.61
CA LEU A 164 -9.09 11.83 -14.37
C LEU A 164 -8.31 13.06 -13.94
N THR A 165 -8.32 14.13 -14.75
CA THR A 165 -7.66 15.39 -14.41
C THR A 165 -8.33 16.05 -13.20
N GLY A 166 -7.52 16.47 -12.23
CA GLY A 166 -7.99 17.11 -10.99
C GLY A 166 -8.44 16.14 -9.90
N ILE A 167 -8.31 14.81 -10.11
CA ILE A 167 -8.67 13.80 -9.12
C ILE A 167 -7.49 13.48 -8.20
N ASP A 168 -6.30 13.31 -8.77
CA ASP A 168 -5.09 12.96 -8.01
C ASP A 168 -3.92 13.87 -8.42
N ALA A 169 -3.43 14.64 -7.46
CA ALA A 169 -2.37 15.63 -7.68
C ALA A 169 -1.04 14.99 -8.16
N LEU A 170 -0.76 13.73 -7.80
CA LEU A 170 0.40 13.01 -8.32
C LEU A 170 0.25 12.73 -9.82
N SER A 171 -0.90 12.25 -10.24
CA SER A 171 -1.22 12.01 -11.65
C SER A 171 -1.26 13.31 -12.46
N ASP A 172 -1.83 14.38 -11.89
CA ASP A 172 -1.90 15.71 -12.51
C ASP A 172 -0.52 16.33 -12.78
N ALA A 173 0.50 15.94 -12.03
CA ALA A 173 1.87 16.39 -12.25
C ALA A 173 2.49 15.83 -13.55
N PHE A 174 1.88 14.81 -14.14
CA PHE A 174 2.38 14.12 -15.34
C PHE A 174 1.32 14.01 -16.45
N PRO A 175 0.81 15.14 -16.98
CA PRO A 175 -0.34 15.13 -17.87
C PRO A 175 -0.08 14.43 -19.21
N LEU A 176 1.17 14.38 -19.68
CA LEU A 176 1.53 13.82 -20.98
C LEU A 176 2.06 12.39 -20.92
N ALA A 177 2.65 11.99 -19.78
CA ALA A 177 3.29 10.69 -19.66
C ALA A 177 3.24 10.23 -18.18
N GLN A 178 2.23 9.41 -17.85
CA GLN A 178 1.99 8.92 -16.50
C GLN A 178 3.10 8.00 -16.01
N PRO A 179 3.60 8.15 -14.76
CA PRO A 179 4.51 7.20 -14.18
C PRO A 179 3.84 5.83 -14.02
N THR A 180 4.59 4.76 -14.24
CA THR A 180 4.14 3.37 -14.09
C THR A 180 5.21 2.51 -13.43
N GLY A 181 4.87 1.25 -13.13
CA GLY A 181 5.84 0.28 -12.60
C GLY A 181 6.57 0.77 -11.35
N THR A 182 7.88 0.57 -11.32
CA THR A 182 8.75 0.91 -10.17
C THR A 182 8.70 2.40 -9.82
N GLU A 183 8.66 3.30 -10.81
CA GLU A 183 8.58 4.73 -10.57
C GLU A 183 7.28 5.12 -9.86
N LEU A 184 6.13 4.63 -10.32
CA LEU A 184 4.83 4.90 -9.69
C LEU A 184 4.80 4.38 -8.25
N ILE A 185 5.28 3.16 -8.02
CA ILE A 185 5.35 2.58 -6.67
C ILE A 185 6.23 3.43 -5.76
N ALA A 186 7.42 3.83 -6.23
CA ALA A 186 8.32 4.68 -5.47
C ALA A 186 7.70 6.03 -5.13
N LEU A 187 7.06 6.70 -6.09
CA LEU A 187 6.39 8.00 -5.88
C LEU A 187 5.20 7.88 -4.92
N THR A 188 4.43 6.80 -4.99
CA THR A 188 3.32 6.53 -4.07
C THR A 188 3.84 6.35 -2.64
N ARG A 189 4.92 5.59 -2.45
CA ARG A 189 5.56 5.41 -1.14
C ARG A 189 6.14 6.72 -0.60
N LEU A 190 6.80 7.48 -1.44
CA LEU A 190 7.32 8.79 -1.04
C LEU A 190 6.22 9.77 -0.66
N ARG A 191 5.07 9.74 -1.35
CA ARG A 191 3.89 10.54 -0.98
C ARG A 191 3.38 10.15 0.39
N ALA A 192 3.30 8.87 0.69
CA ALA A 192 2.92 8.35 2.01
C ALA A 192 3.88 8.82 3.10
N ILE A 193 5.19 8.69 2.87
CA ILE A 193 6.24 9.16 3.79
C ILE A 193 6.15 10.68 3.98
N ALA A 194 6.04 11.45 2.89
CA ALA A 194 5.90 12.91 2.94
C ALA A 194 4.65 13.33 3.73
N ARG A 195 3.51 12.64 3.54
CA ARG A 195 2.26 12.89 4.29
C ARG A 195 2.47 12.69 5.78
N ARG A 196 3.12 11.59 6.16
CA ARG A 196 3.35 11.22 7.57
C ARG A 196 4.34 12.17 8.28
N LEU A 197 5.33 12.69 7.54
CA LEU A 197 6.37 13.59 8.06
C LEU A 197 6.07 15.08 7.80
N ALA A 198 4.87 15.44 7.38
CA ALA A 198 4.51 16.80 6.97
C ALA A 198 5.50 17.42 5.96
N GLY A 199 6.08 16.59 5.11
CA GLY A 199 7.01 16.96 4.05
C GLY A 199 6.31 17.25 2.73
N ALA A 200 7.09 17.32 1.65
CA ALA A 200 6.58 17.49 0.29
C ALA A 200 7.39 16.66 -0.72
N LEU A 201 6.81 16.45 -1.90
CA LEU A 201 7.52 15.92 -3.06
C LEU A 201 7.73 17.05 -4.08
N ARG A 202 8.96 17.29 -4.50
CA ARG A 202 9.23 18.03 -5.72
C ARG A 202 9.38 17.04 -6.85
N LEU A 203 8.34 16.95 -7.67
CA LEU A 203 8.30 16.06 -8.81
C LEU A 203 9.07 16.68 -9.98
N ALA A 204 9.95 15.92 -10.61
CA ALA A 204 10.55 16.32 -11.87
C ALA A 204 9.42 16.50 -12.89
N GLY A 205 9.40 17.60 -13.59
CA GLY A 205 8.37 17.87 -14.60
C GLY A 205 8.40 16.84 -15.73
N ASP A 206 7.31 16.80 -16.47
CA ASP A 206 7.17 15.90 -17.62
C ASP A 206 8.21 16.27 -18.73
N PRO A 207 9.13 15.36 -19.09
CA PRO A 207 10.15 15.62 -20.11
C PRO A 207 9.57 15.79 -21.53
N GLU A 208 8.33 15.38 -21.76
CA GLU A 208 7.71 15.45 -23.07
C GLU A 208 7.05 16.80 -23.42
N VAL A 209 7.12 17.78 -22.53
CA VAL A 209 6.66 19.14 -22.83
C VAL A 209 7.50 19.72 -23.97
N ARG A 210 6.96 19.69 -25.21
CA ARG A 210 7.63 20.15 -26.42
C ARG A 210 8.11 21.59 -26.28
N GLY A 211 9.43 21.77 -26.30
CA GLY A 211 10.10 23.08 -26.40
C GLY A 211 10.25 23.84 -25.09
N GLY A 212 9.83 23.29 -23.95
CA GLY A 212 10.03 23.86 -22.61
C GLY A 212 10.97 23.01 -21.75
N LYS A 213 11.66 23.64 -20.80
CA LYS A 213 12.25 22.89 -19.70
C LYS A 213 11.12 22.24 -18.89
N PRO A 214 11.27 20.98 -18.46
CA PRO A 214 10.31 20.34 -17.54
C PRO A 214 10.08 21.30 -16.35
N ARG A 215 8.83 21.59 -16.04
CA ARG A 215 8.51 22.45 -14.91
C ARG A 215 8.26 21.56 -13.71
N PRO A 216 9.09 21.61 -12.67
CA PRO A 216 8.88 20.80 -11.48
C PRO A 216 7.57 21.20 -10.79
N VAL A 217 6.90 20.24 -10.21
CA VAL A 217 5.68 20.42 -9.42
C VAL A 217 5.98 20.09 -7.98
N LEU A 218 5.64 21.00 -7.07
CA LEU A 218 5.71 20.74 -5.63
C LEU A 218 4.36 20.20 -5.17
N LEU A 219 4.33 18.94 -4.77
CA LEU A 219 3.19 18.27 -4.18
C LEU A 219 3.38 18.22 -2.66
N THR A 220 2.52 18.91 -1.93
CA THR A 220 2.47 18.82 -0.46
C THR A 220 1.25 17.99 -0.07
N PRO A 221 1.42 16.72 0.29
CA PRO A 221 0.31 15.85 0.64
C PRO A 221 -0.41 16.37 1.88
N ASP A 222 -1.74 16.47 1.81
CA ASP A 222 -2.56 16.85 2.96
C ASP A 222 -2.73 15.63 3.88
N PRO A 223 -2.31 15.67 5.15
CA PRO A 223 -2.53 14.58 6.10
C PRO A 223 -4.01 14.20 6.29
N GLU A 224 -4.92 15.15 6.01
CA GLU A 224 -6.36 14.91 6.14
C GLU A 224 -6.99 14.20 4.93
N THR A 225 -6.23 13.90 3.86
CA THR A 225 -6.77 13.17 2.69
C THR A 225 -6.85 11.66 2.90
N SER A 226 -6.03 11.09 3.79
CA SER A 226 -6.02 9.67 4.12
C SER A 226 -6.72 9.45 5.46
N ILE A 227 -8.04 9.26 5.41
CA ILE A 227 -8.87 9.09 6.62
C ILE A 227 -9.42 7.68 6.80
N SER A 228 -9.38 6.85 5.75
CA SER A 228 -9.83 5.46 5.85
C SER A 228 -8.87 4.64 6.69
N LEU A 229 -9.42 3.68 7.42
CA LEU A 229 -8.65 2.77 8.26
C LEU A 229 -9.04 1.33 7.92
N THR A 230 -8.08 0.43 7.95
CA THR A 230 -8.35 -1.01 7.89
C THR A 230 -7.88 -1.66 9.18
N VAL A 231 -8.79 -2.33 9.88
CA VAL A 231 -8.45 -3.15 11.03
C VAL A 231 -8.21 -4.56 10.55
N TYR A 232 -7.02 -5.09 10.79
CA TYR A 232 -6.67 -6.49 10.56
C TYR A 232 -6.76 -7.24 11.88
N ALA A 233 -7.43 -8.38 11.89
CA ALA A 233 -7.74 -9.09 13.13
C ALA A 233 -7.83 -10.61 12.93
N PRO A 234 -7.60 -11.41 13.98
CA PRO A 234 -7.76 -12.87 13.91
C PRO A 234 -9.20 -13.33 13.99
N VAL A 235 -10.13 -12.47 14.43
CA VAL A 235 -11.51 -12.86 14.76
C VAL A 235 -12.47 -12.34 13.70
N TRP A 236 -13.30 -13.24 13.17
CA TRP A 236 -14.45 -12.89 12.34
C TRP A 236 -15.62 -12.45 13.20
N ILE A 237 -16.08 -11.23 13.04
CA ILE A 237 -17.29 -10.70 13.67
C ILE A 237 -18.49 -11.05 12.78
N ALA A 238 -19.49 -11.72 13.33
CA ALA A 238 -20.70 -12.04 12.57
C ALA A 238 -21.45 -10.78 12.11
N PRO A 239 -22.14 -10.81 10.95
CA PRO A 239 -22.80 -9.61 10.38
C PRO A 239 -23.68 -8.83 11.36
N ASP A 240 -24.52 -9.51 12.13
CA ASP A 240 -25.42 -8.88 13.11
C ASP A 240 -24.67 -8.22 14.27
N ALA A 241 -23.58 -8.85 14.71
CA ALA A 241 -22.70 -8.29 15.74
C ALA A 241 -21.95 -7.08 15.19
N ALA A 242 -21.51 -7.09 13.93
CA ALA A 242 -20.89 -5.95 13.29
C ALA A 242 -21.84 -4.75 13.14
N VAL A 243 -23.10 -5.01 12.74
CA VAL A 243 -24.14 -3.96 12.72
C VAL A 243 -24.34 -3.37 14.10
N THR A 244 -24.36 -4.18 15.15
CA THR A 244 -24.50 -3.71 16.53
C THR A 244 -23.29 -2.87 16.97
N LEU A 245 -22.06 -3.32 16.67
CA LEU A 245 -20.83 -2.59 16.98
C LEU A 245 -20.78 -1.25 16.26
N VAL A 246 -20.97 -1.24 14.95
CA VAL A 246 -20.97 -0.01 14.15
C VAL A 246 -22.10 0.91 14.60
N GLY A 247 -23.28 0.36 14.90
CA GLY A 247 -24.46 1.11 15.39
C GLY A 247 -24.25 1.76 16.75
N SER A 248 -23.34 1.25 17.58
CA SER A 248 -22.96 1.89 18.85
C SER A 248 -22.23 3.22 18.65
N VAL A 249 -21.59 3.41 17.50
CA VAL A 249 -20.85 4.63 17.13
C VAL A 249 -21.66 5.50 16.17
N ALA A 250 -22.24 4.89 15.15
CA ALA A 250 -22.98 5.53 14.09
C ALA A 250 -24.42 4.95 14.03
N PRO A 251 -25.41 5.63 14.64
CA PRO A 251 -26.78 5.17 14.64
C PRO A 251 -27.33 4.97 13.22
N GLY A 252 -28.18 3.95 13.04
CA GLY A 252 -28.72 3.61 11.73
C GLY A 252 -27.83 2.67 10.90
N ALA A 253 -26.81 2.08 11.53
CA ALA A 253 -26.01 1.04 10.90
C ALA A 253 -26.89 -0.12 10.42
N ARG A 254 -26.64 -0.59 9.20
CA ARG A 254 -27.39 -1.67 8.55
C ARG A 254 -26.49 -2.49 7.65
N LEU A 255 -26.86 -3.74 7.47
CA LEU A 255 -26.17 -4.60 6.51
C LEU A 255 -26.42 -4.07 5.09
N ARG A 256 -25.35 -3.95 4.31
CA ARG A 256 -25.44 -3.65 2.90
C ARG A 256 -25.45 -4.98 2.13
N MET A 257 -26.65 -5.43 1.81
CA MET A 257 -26.83 -6.65 1.00
C MET A 257 -26.36 -6.43 -0.45
N ASP A 258 -26.39 -5.17 -0.92
CA ASP A 258 -26.13 -4.79 -2.30
C ASP A 258 -24.63 -4.63 -2.62
N ALA A 259 -23.74 -4.63 -1.64
CA ALA A 259 -22.28 -4.51 -1.88
C ALA A 259 -21.73 -5.69 -2.71
N MET A 260 -22.44 -6.84 -2.67
CA MET A 260 -22.20 -7.94 -3.60
C MET A 260 -22.95 -7.78 -4.93
N SER A 261 -23.93 -6.89 -5.02
CA SER A 261 -24.86 -6.81 -6.15
C SER A 261 -24.48 -5.81 -7.24
N ILE A 262 -23.46 -4.96 -7.05
CA ILE A 262 -22.86 -4.31 -8.23
C ILE A 262 -22.32 -5.37 -9.18
N PHE A 263 -22.00 -6.55 -8.66
CA PHE A 263 -21.60 -7.74 -9.41
C PHE A 263 -22.64 -8.90 -9.25
N GLY A 264 -23.79 -8.66 -8.64
CA GLY A 264 -24.87 -9.62 -8.45
C GLY A 264 -25.62 -9.97 -9.75
N PRO A 265 -26.65 -10.84 -9.70
CA PRO A 265 -27.35 -11.33 -10.89
C PRO A 265 -28.01 -10.27 -11.76
N GLY A 266 -28.06 -9.01 -11.33
CA GLY A 266 -28.48 -7.87 -12.14
C GLY A 266 -27.34 -7.06 -12.77
N GLY A 267 -26.10 -7.25 -12.32
CA GLY A 267 -24.91 -6.60 -12.88
C GLY A 267 -25.05 -5.12 -13.21
N LEU A 268 -24.47 -4.68 -14.33
CA LEU A 268 -24.61 -3.33 -14.87
C LEU A 268 -26.05 -2.98 -15.33
N GLU A 269 -26.91 -3.98 -15.53
CA GLU A 269 -28.33 -3.74 -15.87
C GLU A 269 -29.09 -3.07 -14.73
N ALA A 270 -28.61 -3.23 -13.48
CA ALA A 270 -29.13 -2.48 -12.32
C ALA A 270 -28.59 -1.05 -12.22
N VAL A 271 -27.51 -0.74 -12.97
CA VAL A 271 -26.98 0.62 -13.11
C VAL A 271 -27.77 1.29 -14.22
N GLY A 272 -28.56 2.31 -13.92
CA GLY A 272 -29.36 3.00 -14.95
C GLY A 272 -28.49 3.46 -16.13
N GLN A 273 -29.05 3.44 -17.34
CA GLN A 273 -28.35 3.72 -18.59
C GLN A 273 -27.55 5.02 -18.57
N GLU A 274 -28.08 6.07 -17.92
CA GLU A 274 -27.40 7.37 -17.77
C GLU A 274 -26.14 7.30 -16.88
N ALA A 275 -26.12 6.43 -15.87
CA ALA A 275 -24.96 6.21 -15.04
C ALA A 275 -23.91 5.35 -15.75
N LEU A 276 -24.35 4.39 -16.56
CA LEU A 276 -23.48 3.60 -17.42
C LEU A 276 -22.80 4.46 -18.51
N GLU A 277 -23.56 5.32 -19.19
CA GLU A 277 -23.02 6.26 -20.16
C GLU A 277 -21.99 7.23 -19.54
N ARG A 278 -22.25 7.72 -18.32
CA ARG A 278 -21.27 8.52 -17.57
C ARG A 278 -20.02 7.72 -17.20
N LEU A 279 -20.18 6.47 -16.81
CA LEU A 279 -19.07 5.59 -16.47
C LEU A 279 -18.20 5.31 -17.70
N VAL A 280 -18.82 4.96 -18.83
CA VAL A 280 -18.13 4.76 -20.13
C VAL A 280 -17.39 6.02 -20.57
N ALA A 281 -18.04 7.19 -20.43
CA ALA A 281 -17.42 8.47 -20.77
C ALA A 281 -16.21 8.80 -19.85
N THR A 282 -16.23 8.29 -18.61
CA THR A 282 -15.19 8.56 -17.60
C THR A 282 -13.98 7.65 -17.74
N ILE A 283 -14.19 6.35 -17.86
CA ILE A 283 -13.10 5.35 -17.81
C ILE A 283 -12.79 4.71 -19.17
N GLY A 284 -13.63 4.91 -20.18
CA GLY A 284 -13.52 4.28 -21.49
C GLY A 284 -14.20 2.91 -21.56
N GLU A 285 -14.70 2.57 -22.74
CA GLU A 285 -15.41 1.30 -23.02
C GLU A 285 -14.50 0.09 -22.82
N ASP A 286 -13.26 0.17 -23.32
CA ASP A 286 -12.27 -0.92 -23.21
C ASP A 286 -11.95 -1.30 -21.75
N VAL A 287 -11.82 -0.29 -20.87
CA VAL A 287 -11.52 -0.50 -19.45
C VAL A 287 -12.73 -1.11 -18.75
N LEU A 288 -13.93 -0.66 -19.10
CA LEU A 288 -15.17 -1.20 -18.57
C LEU A 288 -15.36 -2.67 -19.00
N ASP A 289 -15.10 -2.98 -20.25
CA ASP A 289 -15.17 -4.34 -20.79
C ASP A 289 -14.17 -5.30 -20.14
N GLU A 290 -12.96 -4.82 -19.83
CA GLU A 290 -11.96 -5.62 -19.13
C GLU A 290 -12.37 -5.85 -17.68
N ALA A 291 -12.86 -4.84 -16.98
CA ALA A 291 -13.40 -4.96 -15.63
C ALA A 291 -14.59 -5.93 -15.59
N TRP A 292 -15.45 -5.86 -16.59
CA TRP A 292 -16.59 -6.76 -16.76
C TRP A 292 -16.15 -8.22 -16.95
N ARG A 293 -15.21 -8.47 -17.85
CA ARG A 293 -14.65 -9.82 -18.07
C ARG A 293 -14.03 -10.42 -16.83
N ARG A 294 -13.33 -9.60 -16.01
CA ARG A 294 -12.75 -10.03 -14.73
C ARG A 294 -13.85 -10.38 -13.73
N ALA A 295 -14.85 -9.52 -13.60
CA ALA A 295 -15.97 -9.74 -12.68
C ALA A 295 -16.80 -10.98 -13.08
N GLU A 296 -16.98 -11.23 -14.35
CA GLU A 296 -17.68 -12.43 -14.84
C GLU A 296 -16.87 -13.71 -14.61
N LYS A 297 -15.55 -13.65 -14.81
CA LYS A 297 -14.66 -14.76 -14.48
C LYS A 297 -14.73 -15.09 -12.99
N GLN A 298 -14.65 -14.10 -12.13
CA GLN A 298 -14.74 -14.27 -10.68
C GLN A 298 -16.10 -14.84 -10.25
N ARG A 299 -17.21 -14.37 -10.86
CA ARG A 299 -18.54 -14.95 -10.61
C ARG A 299 -18.63 -16.44 -10.98
N ARG A 300 -18.02 -16.83 -12.10
CA ARG A 300 -18.00 -18.25 -12.50
C ARG A 300 -17.18 -19.10 -11.54
N GLU A 301 -16.07 -18.57 -11.04
CA GLU A 301 -15.23 -19.24 -10.05
C GLU A 301 -15.97 -19.40 -8.72
N VAL A 302 -16.65 -18.36 -8.24
CA VAL A 302 -17.50 -18.40 -7.04
C VAL A 302 -18.66 -19.40 -7.23
N GLY A 303 -19.38 -19.35 -8.35
CA GLY A 303 -20.45 -20.30 -8.63
C GLY A 303 -19.97 -21.77 -8.64
N GLN A 304 -18.77 -22.04 -9.15
CA GLN A 304 -18.19 -23.39 -9.10
C GLN A 304 -17.80 -23.81 -7.67
N LEU A 305 -17.41 -22.88 -6.82
CA LEU A 305 -17.16 -23.14 -5.40
C LEU A 305 -18.46 -23.40 -4.64
N GLU A 306 -19.49 -22.61 -4.91
CA GLU A 306 -20.84 -22.82 -4.36
C GLU A 306 -21.42 -24.18 -4.75
N ASP A 307 -21.30 -24.58 -6.03
CA ASP A 307 -21.74 -25.90 -6.50
C ASP A 307 -20.98 -27.04 -5.80
N ARG A 308 -19.68 -26.88 -5.55
CA ARG A 308 -18.87 -27.88 -4.83
C ARG A 308 -19.25 -27.96 -3.36
N ALA A 309 -19.53 -26.85 -2.70
CA ALA A 309 -19.96 -26.83 -1.31
C ALA A 309 -21.32 -27.45 -1.14
N LEU A 310 -22.26 -27.12 -2.02
CA LEU A 310 -23.58 -27.81 -2.06
C LEU A 310 -23.43 -29.34 -2.23
N ALA A 311 -22.49 -29.77 -3.07
CA ALA A 311 -22.19 -31.17 -3.29
C ALA A 311 -21.51 -31.85 -2.08
N SER A 312 -20.73 -31.09 -1.27
CA SER A 312 -20.09 -31.60 -0.04
C SER A 312 -20.97 -31.52 1.21
N GLY A 313 -22.12 -30.85 1.12
CA GLY A 313 -23.05 -30.68 2.25
C GLY A 313 -22.66 -29.52 3.18
N GLU A 314 -21.72 -28.65 2.76
CA GLU A 314 -21.38 -27.41 3.45
C GLU A 314 -22.48 -26.36 3.24
N THR A 315 -22.74 -25.55 4.24
CA THR A 315 -23.75 -24.49 4.12
C THR A 315 -23.17 -23.29 3.34
N ILE A 316 -23.94 -22.77 2.37
CA ILE A 316 -23.53 -21.61 1.55
C ILE A 316 -23.19 -20.37 2.41
N GLU A 317 -23.74 -20.28 3.62
CA GLU A 317 -23.48 -19.20 4.57
C GLU A 317 -22.04 -19.22 5.12
N GLU A 318 -21.41 -20.40 5.21
CA GLU A 318 -20.02 -20.57 5.65
C GLU A 318 -19.01 -20.18 4.55
N MET A 319 -19.47 -20.02 3.31
CA MET A 319 -18.63 -19.69 2.14
C MET A 319 -18.73 -18.22 1.71
N ARG A 320 -19.43 -17.38 2.43
CA ARG A 320 -19.47 -15.95 2.10
C ARG A 320 -18.14 -15.31 2.43
N ASP A 321 -17.39 -14.97 1.37
CA ASP A 321 -16.06 -14.34 1.46
C ASP A 321 -16.07 -12.95 2.09
N GLY A 322 -17.24 -12.40 2.44
CA GLY A 322 -17.33 -11.09 3.07
C GLY A 322 -18.75 -10.53 3.19
N TYR A 323 -18.85 -9.40 3.89
CA TYR A 323 -20.07 -8.60 4.00
C TYR A 323 -19.71 -7.12 4.17
N ALA A 324 -20.70 -6.23 4.07
CA ALA A 324 -20.50 -4.81 4.36
C ALA A 324 -21.61 -4.27 5.29
N VAL A 325 -21.20 -3.37 6.18
CA VAL A 325 -22.10 -2.59 7.02
C VAL A 325 -22.00 -1.13 6.61
N VAL A 326 -23.12 -0.44 6.44
CA VAL A 326 -23.16 0.99 6.13
C VAL A 326 -23.87 1.75 7.23
N ALA A 327 -23.36 2.95 7.54
CA ALA A 327 -23.96 3.87 8.49
C ALA A 327 -23.78 5.29 7.99
N ASP A 328 -24.69 6.18 8.33
CA ASP A 328 -24.56 7.60 8.00
C ASP A 328 -23.58 8.27 8.97
N VAL A 329 -22.71 9.16 8.46
CA VAL A 329 -21.76 9.92 9.31
C VAL A 329 -22.53 10.76 10.33
N ASP A 330 -23.65 11.33 9.90
CA ASP A 330 -24.54 12.11 10.74
C ASP A 330 -25.97 11.93 10.21
N PRO A 331 -26.84 11.21 10.93
CA PRO A 331 -28.21 10.95 10.50
C PRO A 331 -29.05 12.23 10.36
N ASP A 332 -28.71 13.31 11.10
CA ASP A 332 -29.41 14.60 11.05
C ASP A 332 -28.92 15.50 9.90
N SER A 333 -27.85 15.11 9.21
CA SER A 333 -27.20 15.88 8.16
C SER A 333 -26.87 15.04 6.95
N SER A 334 -27.80 14.96 6.00
CA SER A 334 -27.64 14.20 4.74
C SER A 334 -26.46 14.65 3.85
N GLY A 335 -25.67 15.63 4.27
CA GLY A 335 -24.56 16.21 3.52
C GLY A 335 -23.18 15.63 3.80
N LYS A 336 -23.01 14.82 4.86
CA LYS A 336 -21.68 14.36 5.29
C LYS A 336 -21.23 13.02 4.70
N GLY A 337 -22.08 12.35 3.93
CA GLY A 337 -21.79 11.03 3.34
C GLY A 337 -22.03 9.87 4.30
N THR A 338 -21.61 8.69 3.90
CA THR A 338 -21.78 7.44 4.64
C THR A 338 -20.43 6.80 4.97
N ILE A 339 -20.37 6.01 6.03
CA ILE A 339 -19.26 5.11 6.30
C ILE A 339 -19.65 3.71 5.84
N GLU A 340 -18.74 3.04 5.19
CA GLU A 340 -18.85 1.63 4.83
C GLU A 340 -17.78 0.84 5.56
N VAL A 341 -18.19 -0.22 6.25
CA VAL A 341 -17.29 -1.20 6.86
C VAL A 341 -17.34 -2.45 6.00
N ARG A 342 -16.26 -2.74 5.27
CA ARG A 342 -16.11 -3.93 4.44
C ARG A 342 -15.37 -4.99 5.22
N VAL A 343 -15.95 -6.17 5.32
CA VAL A 343 -15.37 -7.29 6.07
C VAL A 343 -15.05 -8.42 5.11
N LEU A 344 -13.78 -8.79 5.06
CA LEU A 344 -13.25 -9.81 4.14
C LEU A 344 -12.22 -10.67 4.85
N GLY A 345 -12.21 -11.98 4.59
CA GLY A 345 -11.06 -12.82 4.87
C GLY A 345 -9.93 -12.54 3.85
N THR A 346 -8.70 -12.42 4.29
CA THR A 346 -7.55 -12.17 3.41
C THR A 346 -6.27 -12.79 3.95
N ASP A 347 -5.41 -13.21 3.04
CA ASP A 347 -4.00 -13.56 3.28
C ASP A 347 -3.05 -12.41 2.91
N GLU A 348 -3.58 -11.36 2.23
CA GLU A 348 -2.86 -10.15 1.90
C GLU A 348 -2.98 -9.14 3.05
N MET A 349 -1.85 -8.80 3.66
CA MET A 349 -1.79 -7.85 4.75
C MET A 349 -0.53 -6.97 4.68
N PRO A 350 -0.59 -5.73 5.21
CA PRO A 350 0.56 -4.84 5.30
C PRO A 350 1.67 -5.46 6.15
N LEU A 351 2.92 -5.06 5.88
CA LEU A 351 4.08 -5.52 6.65
C LEU A 351 3.95 -5.24 8.14
N ALA A 352 3.37 -4.10 8.47
CA ALA A 352 3.11 -3.67 9.83
C ALA A 352 2.31 -4.69 10.68
N VAL A 353 1.51 -5.53 10.01
CA VAL A 353 0.65 -6.55 10.66
C VAL A 353 1.25 -7.95 10.54
N ARG A 354 2.07 -8.22 9.52
CA ARG A 354 2.63 -9.58 9.28
C ARG A 354 3.45 -10.14 10.42
N GLY A 355 4.04 -9.28 11.25
CA GLY A 355 4.84 -9.67 12.41
C GLY A 355 4.00 -10.11 13.61
N GLU A 356 2.71 -9.88 13.60
CA GLU A 356 1.84 -10.22 14.69
C GLU A 356 1.64 -11.74 14.80
N PRO A 357 1.72 -12.32 16.02
CA PRO A 357 1.62 -13.77 16.21
C PRO A 357 0.31 -14.37 15.68
N TRP A 358 -0.76 -13.59 15.66
CA TRP A 358 -2.08 -14.01 15.20
C TRP A 358 -2.27 -13.88 13.67
N ALA A 359 -1.34 -13.27 12.95
CA ALA A 359 -1.46 -13.03 11.51
C ALA A 359 -1.09 -14.25 10.65
N SER A 360 -0.55 -15.32 11.25
CA SER A 360 -0.19 -16.53 10.53
C SER A 360 -1.44 -17.35 10.15
N GLY A 361 -1.68 -17.54 8.87
CA GLY A 361 -2.78 -18.38 8.38
C GLY A 361 -4.00 -17.61 7.86
N GLY A 362 -3.84 -16.34 7.58
CA GLY A 362 -4.91 -15.46 7.10
C GLY A 362 -5.55 -14.65 8.23
N VAL A 363 -6.09 -13.52 7.86
CA VAL A 363 -6.71 -12.57 8.78
C VAL A 363 -8.03 -12.07 8.22
N VAL A 364 -8.83 -11.46 9.07
CA VAL A 364 -10.00 -10.70 8.67
C VAL A 364 -9.63 -9.24 8.54
N SER A 365 -9.92 -8.63 7.41
CA SER A 365 -9.79 -7.19 7.18
C SER A 365 -11.14 -6.51 7.34
N TYR A 366 -11.18 -5.44 8.13
CA TYR A 366 -12.32 -4.56 8.34
C TYR A 366 -11.95 -3.18 7.77
N GLY A 367 -12.21 -2.98 6.48
CA GLY A 367 -11.95 -1.70 5.83
C GLY A 367 -13.04 -0.68 6.17
N VAL A 368 -12.72 0.33 6.96
CA VAL A 368 -13.62 1.41 7.37
C VAL A 368 -13.38 2.62 6.47
N VAL A 369 -14.28 2.86 5.53
CA VAL A 369 -14.10 3.81 4.43
C VAL A 369 -15.21 4.85 4.43
N TRP A 370 -14.84 6.09 4.18
CA TRP A 370 -15.82 7.16 3.94
C TRP A 370 -16.25 7.19 2.47
N LEU A 371 -17.55 7.22 2.26
CA LEU A 371 -18.18 7.42 0.98
C LEU A 371 -18.83 8.81 0.97
N PRO A 372 -18.13 9.86 0.51
CA PRO A 372 -18.70 11.20 0.42
C PRO A 372 -19.81 11.25 -0.63
N ARG A 373 -20.62 12.28 -0.56
CA ARG A 373 -21.66 12.52 -1.55
C ARG A 373 -21.10 12.85 -2.93
N ASP A 374 -19.96 13.56 -2.95
CA ASP A 374 -19.17 13.78 -4.16
C ASP A 374 -17.93 12.87 -4.11
N PRO A 375 -17.83 11.88 -5.01
CA PRO A 375 -16.69 10.97 -5.04
C PRO A 375 -15.34 11.67 -5.20
N ALA A 376 -15.31 12.87 -5.81
CA ALA A 376 -14.09 13.66 -5.95
C ALA A 376 -13.53 14.12 -4.59
N ASP A 377 -14.37 14.24 -3.56
CA ASP A 377 -13.95 14.65 -2.22
C ASP A 377 -13.08 13.59 -1.50
N VAL A 378 -13.04 12.34 -1.96
CA VAL A 378 -12.26 11.26 -1.31
C VAL A 378 -10.78 11.57 -1.34
N HIS A 379 -10.24 11.90 -2.51
CA HIS A 379 -8.80 12.05 -2.75
C HIS A 379 -8.37 13.49 -3.05
N SER A 380 -9.32 14.42 -3.15
CA SER A 380 -9.00 15.82 -3.47
C SER A 380 -8.22 16.48 -2.34
N GLU A 381 -7.03 16.99 -2.67
CA GLU A 381 -6.23 17.84 -1.79
C GLU A 381 -6.78 19.28 -1.75
N SER A 382 -7.66 19.64 -2.68
CA SER A 382 -8.33 20.95 -2.78
C SER A 382 -9.83 20.84 -2.51
N ILE A 383 -10.19 20.58 -1.27
CA ILE A 383 -11.59 20.38 -0.85
C ILE A 383 -12.22 21.71 -0.36
N SER A 384 -13.51 21.87 -0.60
CA SER A 384 -14.30 23.00 -0.10
C SER A 384 -14.34 23.03 1.44
N ARG A 385 -14.69 24.18 2.04
CA ARG A 385 -14.88 24.27 3.51
C ARG A 385 -15.95 23.29 4.02
N VAL A 386 -17.01 23.06 3.23
CA VAL A 386 -18.08 22.11 3.58
C VAL A 386 -17.55 20.69 3.51
N GLY A 387 -16.86 20.33 2.43
CA GLY A 387 -16.21 19.03 2.26
C GLY A 387 -15.22 18.76 3.39
N ARG A 388 -14.39 19.75 3.77
CA ARG A 388 -13.41 19.58 4.87
C ARG A 388 -14.11 19.27 6.20
N ARG A 389 -15.20 19.96 6.54
CA ARG A 389 -15.98 19.65 7.74
C ARG A 389 -16.60 18.25 7.68
N ALA A 390 -17.09 17.85 6.50
CA ALA A 390 -17.63 16.51 6.30
C ALA A 390 -16.52 15.44 6.47
N ARG A 391 -15.33 15.67 5.91
CA ARG A 391 -14.17 14.80 6.05
C ARG A 391 -13.71 14.68 7.50
N THR A 392 -13.62 15.79 8.25
CA THR A 392 -13.27 15.77 9.68
C THR A 392 -14.29 14.95 10.49
N ALA A 393 -15.60 15.15 10.27
CA ALA A 393 -16.62 14.37 10.95
C ALA A 393 -16.56 12.88 10.58
N ALA A 394 -16.28 12.57 9.30
CA ALA A 394 -16.09 11.19 8.83
C ALA A 394 -14.88 10.54 9.48
N ARG A 395 -13.74 11.25 9.56
CA ARG A 395 -12.54 10.79 10.23
C ARG A 395 -12.79 10.40 11.68
N GLU A 396 -13.43 11.29 12.47
CA GLU A 396 -13.79 11.01 13.86
C GLU A 396 -14.70 9.78 14.00
N CYS A 397 -15.61 9.59 13.05
CA CYS A 397 -16.49 8.43 13.00
C CYS A 397 -15.71 7.15 12.65
N ILE A 398 -14.82 7.20 11.64
CA ILE A 398 -13.95 6.09 11.22
C ILE A 398 -13.06 5.64 12.38
N GLU A 399 -12.37 6.58 13.05
CA GLU A 399 -11.48 6.27 14.17
C GLU A 399 -12.23 5.55 15.29
N ARG A 400 -13.44 6.01 15.66
CA ARG A 400 -14.26 5.35 16.68
C ARG A 400 -14.77 3.98 16.24
N ILE A 401 -15.19 3.81 14.98
CA ILE A 401 -15.62 2.51 14.46
C ILE A 401 -14.43 1.54 14.44
N ALA A 402 -13.28 1.98 13.93
CA ALA A 402 -12.06 1.17 13.92
C ALA A 402 -11.65 0.75 15.34
N GLN A 403 -11.77 1.66 16.33
CA GLN A 403 -11.49 1.37 17.74
C GLN A 403 -12.38 0.26 18.31
N VAL A 404 -13.71 0.33 18.10
CA VAL A 404 -14.60 -0.70 18.64
C VAL A 404 -14.39 -2.04 17.94
N ILE A 405 -14.11 -2.05 16.63
CA ILE A 405 -13.77 -3.26 15.87
C ILE A 405 -12.44 -3.84 16.36
N ALA A 406 -11.38 -3.02 16.44
CA ALA A 406 -10.06 -3.46 16.91
C ALA A 406 -10.12 -4.06 18.30
N THR A 407 -10.91 -3.46 19.19
CA THR A 407 -11.13 -3.97 20.54
C THR A 407 -11.88 -5.29 20.55
N ALA A 408 -12.96 -5.41 19.76
CA ALA A 408 -13.79 -6.61 19.72
C ALA A 408 -13.11 -7.80 19.01
N ALA A 409 -12.31 -7.52 17.98
CA ALA A 409 -11.65 -8.54 17.16
C ALA A 409 -10.17 -8.76 17.55
N HIS A 410 -9.65 -8.02 18.54
CA HIS A 410 -8.22 -8.06 18.96
C HIS A 410 -7.26 -7.76 17.80
N GLY A 411 -7.59 -6.75 17.01
CA GLY A 411 -6.87 -6.39 15.80
C GLY A 411 -6.01 -5.15 15.94
N ALA A 412 -5.28 -4.85 14.86
CA ALA A 412 -4.48 -3.64 14.68
C ALA A 412 -5.01 -2.80 13.51
N ALA A 413 -5.06 -1.49 13.67
CA ALA A 413 -5.51 -0.57 12.64
C ALA A 413 -4.33 -0.06 11.80
N VAL A 414 -4.56 0.04 10.51
CA VAL A 414 -3.61 0.52 9.51
C VAL A 414 -4.31 1.57 8.64
N ASP A 415 -3.60 2.65 8.29
CA ASP A 415 -4.11 3.67 7.37
C ASP A 415 -4.00 3.24 5.89
N ASP A 416 -4.52 4.09 4.98
CA ASP A 416 -4.45 3.83 3.53
C ASP A 416 -3.00 3.75 2.98
N ASP A 417 -2.04 4.31 3.71
CA ASP A 417 -0.63 4.30 3.36
C ASP A 417 0.13 3.06 3.90
N GLY A 418 -0.56 2.21 4.68
CA GLY A 418 0.00 0.97 5.23
C GLY A 418 0.70 1.15 6.58
N PHE A 419 0.55 2.30 7.25
CA PHE A 419 1.15 2.57 8.55
C PHE A 419 0.21 2.23 9.70
N LEU A 420 0.77 1.67 10.77
CA LEU A 420 0.01 1.45 12.00
C LEU A 420 -0.51 2.76 12.59
N VAL A 421 -1.76 2.71 13.04
CA VAL A 421 -2.44 3.81 13.69
C VAL A 421 -2.77 3.41 15.13
N ALA A 422 -2.28 4.22 16.07
CA ALA A 422 -2.69 4.08 17.47
C ALA A 422 -4.10 4.67 17.62
N LEU A 423 -5.06 3.80 17.94
CA LEU A 423 -6.43 4.20 18.27
C LEU A 423 -6.52 4.49 19.77
N ASN A 424 -7.03 5.66 20.16
CA ASN A 424 -7.13 6.12 21.55
C ASN A 424 -8.52 5.93 22.15
#